data_4497bd81356c0738147a57327d055e93
#
_entry.id   4497bd81356c0738147a57327d055e93
#
_cell.length_a   1.000
_cell.length_b   1.000
_cell.length_c   1.000
_cell.angle_alpha   90.00
_cell.angle_beta   90.00
_cell.angle_gamma   90.00
#
_symmetry.space_group_name_H-M   'P 1'
#
loop_
_entity.id
_entity.type
_entity.pdbx_description
1 polymer ?
#
loop_
_entity_poly.entity_id
_entity_poly.type
_entity_poly.pdbx_seq_one_letter_code
_entity_poly.pdbx_strand_id
1 'polypeptide(L)' 'MFIAQMLLCSSIAARCIGVKDETGLVSNVAACEKRIEAMVSDAREIMPLFVVVHVDCKEVDGIAV' A
#
# COMPACT_ATOMS: atom_id res chain seq x y z
N MET A 1 7.56 -1.19 -14.01
CA MET A 1 6.29 -1.50 -13.34
C MET A 1 6.36 -1.00 -11.90
N PHE A 2 5.21 -0.80 -11.30
CA PHE A 2 5.14 -0.22 -9.95
C PHE A 2 4.31 -1.10 -9.04
N ILE A 3 4.64 -1.11 -7.76
CA ILE A 3 3.86 -1.80 -6.76
C ILE A 3 3.43 -0.80 -5.69
N ALA A 4 2.16 -0.87 -5.32
CA ALA A 4 1.62 0.00 -4.28
C ALA A 4 2.00 -0.55 -2.91
N GLN A 5 2.49 0.33 -2.05
CA GLN A 5 2.88 -0.03 -0.69
C GLN A 5 2.34 1.01 0.27
N MET A 6 2.04 0.59 1.48
CA MET A 6 1.69 1.54 2.53
C MET A 6 2.14 1.04 3.88
N LEU A 7 2.34 1.97 4.80
CA LEU A 7 2.71 1.68 6.17
C LEU A 7 1.56 2.09 7.07
N LEU A 8 1.11 1.14 7.87
CA LEU A 8 0.03 1.35 8.82
C LEU A 8 0.57 1.21 10.23
N CYS A 9 0.18 2.11 11.09
CA CYS A 9 0.58 2.03 12.49
C CYS A 9 -0.65 1.97 13.38
N SER A 10 -0.60 1.10 14.39
CA SER A 10 -1.67 0.99 15.35
C SER A 10 -1.66 2.20 16.28
N SER A 11 -2.82 2.78 16.53
CA SER A 11 -2.95 3.90 17.45
C SER A 11 -2.92 3.44 18.90
N ILE A 12 -3.03 2.15 19.15
CA ILE A 12 -3.11 1.61 20.51
C ILE A 12 -1.82 0.92 20.90
N ALA A 13 -1.29 0.07 20.02
CA ALA A 13 -0.20 -0.83 20.37
C ALA A 13 1.19 -0.32 19.96
N ALA A 14 1.27 0.85 19.36
CA ALA A 14 2.53 1.42 18.86
C ALA A 14 3.28 0.47 17.92
N ARG A 15 2.54 -0.27 17.11
CA ARG A 15 3.11 -1.21 16.15
C ARG A 15 2.76 -0.77 14.75
N CYS A 16 3.69 -0.97 13.83
CA CYS A 16 3.48 -0.62 12.43
C CYS A 16 3.66 -1.86 11.56
N ILE A 17 2.86 -1.95 10.51
CA ILE A 17 2.96 -3.02 9.53
C ILE A 17 3.08 -2.43 8.14
N GLY A 18 3.86 -3.10 7.30
CA GLY A 18 3.97 -2.74 5.90
C GLY A 18 3.03 -3.61 5.07
N VAL A 19 2.28 -2.98 4.18
CA VAL A 19 1.34 -3.66 3.30
C VAL A 19 1.73 -3.40 1.86
N LYS A 20 1.82 -4.46 1.08
CA LYS A 20 2.10 -4.38 -0.36
C LYS A 20 0.91 -4.93 -1.12
N ASP A 21 0.65 -4.34 -2.28
CA ASP A 21 -0.37 -4.85 -3.18
C ASP A 21 0.21 -6.02 -3.95
N GLU A 22 -0.07 -7.22 -3.50
CA GLU A 22 0.46 -8.42 -4.13
C GLU A 22 -0.38 -8.90 -5.33
N THR A 23 -1.53 -8.28 -5.55
CA THR A 23 -2.42 -8.73 -6.61
C THR A 23 -1.96 -8.30 -7.98
N GLY A 24 -1.00 -7.41 -8.07
CA GLY A 24 -0.48 -7.07 -9.37
C GLY A 24 0.41 -5.84 -9.38
N LEU A 25 1.36 -5.89 -10.29
CA LEU A 25 2.15 -4.73 -10.64
C LEU A 25 1.36 -3.90 -11.63
N VAL A 26 1.49 -2.59 -11.52
CA VAL A 26 0.83 -1.68 -12.44
C VAL A 26 1.88 -1.02 -13.31
N SER A 27 1.47 -0.65 -14.52
CA SER A 27 2.41 -0.17 -15.53
C SER A 27 2.79 1.29 -15.40
N ASN A 28 2.04 2.06 -14.65
CA ASN A 28 2.35 3.48 -14.49
C ASN A 28 1.97 3.99 -13.11
N VAL A 29 2.49 5.17 -12.78
CA VAL A 29 2.30 5.76 -11.46
C VAL A 29 0.83 6.11 -11.20
N ALA A 30 0.12 6.57 -12.20
CA ALA A 30 -1.28 6.94 -12.02
C ALA A 30 -2.12 5.74 -11.59
N ALA A 31 -1.88 4.58 -12.20
CA ALA A 31 -2.57 3.37 -11.80
C ALA A 31 -2.18 2.93 -10.40
N CYS A 32 -0.90 3.10 -10.04
CA CYS A 32 -0.42 2.80 -8.71
C CYS A 32 -1.10 3.67 -7.65
N GLU A 33 -1.25 4.96 -7.95
CA GLU A 33 -1.92 5.87 -7.02
C GLU A 33 -3.38 5.51 -6.81
N LYS A 34 -4.05 5.06 -7.86
CA LYS A 34 -5.43 4.58 -7.72
C LYS A 34 -5.52 3.34 -6.84
N ARG A 35 -4.57 2.45 -6.97
CA ARG A 35 -4.51 1.27 -6.10
C ARG A 35 -4.30 1.67 -4.66
N ILE A 36 -3.45 2.65 -4.42
CA ILE A 36 -3.22 3.14 -3.06
C ILE A 36 -4.50 3.69 -2.45
N GLU A 37 -5.26 4.47 -3.22
CA GLU A 37 -6.53 5.00 -2.72
C GLU A 37 -7.49 3.88 -2.31
N ALA A 38 -7.58 2.84 -3.13
CA ALA A 38 -8.42 1.69 -2.80
C ALA A 38 -7.92 0.98 -1.56
N MET A 39 -6.61 0.79 -1.43
CA MET A 39 -6.03 0.13 -0.28
C MET A 39 -6.26 0.92 1.01
N VAL A 40 -6.11 2.23 0.95
CA VAL A 40 -6.36 3.09 2.11
C VAL A 40 -7.82 3.01 2.54
N SER A 41 -8.74 3.05 1.59
CA SER A 41 -10.16 2.93 1.88
C SER A 41 -10.48 1.59 2.54
N ASP A 42 -9.94 0.51 1.99
CA ASP A 42 -10.15 -0.83 2.55
C ASP A 42 -9.56 -0.93 3.95
N ALA A 43 -8.37 -0.38 4.15
CA ALA A 43 -7.72 -0.43 5.46
C ALA A 43 -8.55 0.28 6.53
N ARG A 44 -9.18 1.39 6.18
CA ARG A 44 -10.03 2.12 7.11
C ARG A 44 -11.25 1.32 7.52
N GLU A 45 -11.77 0.52 6.63
CA GLU A 45 -12.93 -0.32 6.93
C GLU A 45 -12.56 -1.57 7.71
N ILE A 46 -11.45 -2.21 7.33
CA ILE A 46 -11.04 -3.48 7.91
C ILE A 46 -10.30 -3.28 9.22
N MET A 47 -9.46 -2.24 9.28
CA MET A 47 -8.60 -1.98 10.42
C MET A 47 -8.75 -0.52 10.89
N PRO A 48 -9.89 -0.20 11.51
CA PRO A 48 -10.15 1.20 11.89
C PRO A 48 -9.21 1.74 12.96
N LEU A 49 -8.52 0.86 13.68
CA LEU A 49 -7.56 1.26 14.71
C LEU A 49 -6.17 1.53 14.16
N PHE A 50 -5.95 1.29 12.87
CA PHE A 50 -4.68 1.57 12.23
C PHE A 50 -4.78 2.86 11.44
N VAL A 51 -3.67 3.61 11.45
CA VAL A 51 -3.56 4.87 10.72
C VAL A 51 -2.55 4.69 9.61
N VAL A 52 -2.88 5.17 8.42
CA VAL A 52 -1.94 5.16 7.30
C VAL A 52 -0.96 6.30 7.51
N VAL A 53 0.31 5.98 7.71
CA VAL A 53 1.35 6.99 7.96
C VAL A 53 2.22 7.24 6.74
N HIS A 54 2.25 6.33 5.80
CA HIS A 54 3.04 6.48 4.60
C HIS A 54 2.48 5.64 3.47
N VAL A 55 2.51 6.17 2.26
CA VAL A 55 2.15 5.43 1.06
C VAL A 55 3.23 5.66 0.02
N ASP A 56 3.45 4.68 -0.83
CA ASP A 56 4.51 4.75 -1.82
C ASP A 56 4.19 3.89 -3.02
N CYS A 57 4.71 4.29 -4.17
CA CYS A 57 4.66 3.50 -5.39
C CYS A 57 6.09 3.17 -5.75
N LYS A 58 6.50 1.98 -5.44
CA LYS A 58 7.87 1.55 -5.68
C LYS A 58 8.01 1.00 -7.09
N GLU A 59 9.01 1.48 -7.79
CA GLU A 59 9.33 0.93 -9.10
C GLU A 59 10.02 -0.42 -8.94
N VAL A 60 9.54 -1.39 -9.69
CA VAL A 60 10.07 -2.75 -9.66
C VAL A 60 10.52 -3.10 -11.07
N ASP A 61 11.70 -3.62 -11.21
CA ASP A 61 12.15 -4.18 -12.47
C ASP A 61 11.22 -5.32 -12.81
N GLY A 62 10.57 -5.22 -13.95
CA GLY A 62 9.55 -6.16 -14.32
C GLY A 62 10.07 -7.52 -14.65
N ILE A 63 11.32 -7.76 -14.47
CA ILE A 63 11.87 -9.05 -14.83
C ILE A 63 12.15 -9.82 -13.60
N ALA A 64 11.18 -10.51 -13.21
CA ALA A 64 11.39 -11.55 -12.25
C ALA A 64 12.02 -12.71 -12.99
N VAL A 65 13.13 -12.85 -13.02
CA VAL A 65 13.70 -13.99 -13.68
C VAL A 65 13.41 -15.29 -12.97
#